data_9181ab7b98200da6225d386e0781722d
#
_entry.id   9181ab7b98200da6225d386e0781722d
#
_cell.length_a   1.000
_cell.length_b   1.000
_cell.length_c   1.000
_cell.angle_alpha   90.00
_cell.angle_beta   90.00
_cell.angle_gamma   90.00
#
_symmetry.space_group_name_H-M   'P 1'
#
loop_
_entity.id
_entity.type
_entity.pdbx_description
1 polymer ?
#
loop_
_entity_poly.entity_id
_entity_poly.type
_entity_poly.pdbx_seq_one_letter_code
_entity_poly.pdbx_strand_id
1 'polypeptide(L)'
;MNPTFGASILSWIPPMWTPEGGLFAIQQASAAGFDLLEILLPPSMEFDAPTVKRQLKQHGLKATCSLNLPQEAHIPFYPKEATRLIKAALDKASELEVDYLGGVLHSGIGVFSGKQRTREEENTLCEVWAEVAEYAGRSGITIGIEPINRYESYMCTSAEEVLRFIKRVDAPNLSLHLDTFHMNIEETDRKSVV
;
A
#
# COMPACT_ATOMS: atom_id res chain seq x y z
N MET A 1 -10.17 -11.55 -19.48
CA MET A 1 -10.73 -10.45 -18.66
C MET A 1 -10.25 -9.14 -19.25
N ASN A 2 -11.10 -8.14 -19.34
CA ASN A 2 -10.63 -6.80 -19.71
C ASN A 2 -9.85 -6.20 -18.52
N PRO A 3 -8.74 -5.51 -18.75
CA PRO A 3 -8.02 -4.85 -17.69
C PRO A 3 -8.90 -3.78 -17.03
N THR A 4 -8.80 -3.64 -15.71
CA THR A 4 -9.46 -2.57 -14.95
C THR A 4 -8.48 -1.40 -14.84
N PHE A 5 -8.93 -0.20 -15.19
CA PHE A 5 -8.11 1.01 -15.11
C PHE A 5 -8.52 1.84 -13.90
N GLY A 6 -7.56 2.14 -13.06
CA GLY A 6 -7.73 2.98 -11.89
C GLY A 6 -6.89 4.24 -11.94
N ALA A 7 -7.21 5.18 -11.07
CA ALA A 7 -6.39 6.35 -10.80
C ALA A 7 -6.12 6.45 -9.30
N SER A 8 -4.94 6.96 -8.94
CA SER A 8 -4.67 7.32 -7.55
C SER A 8 -5.29 8.67 -7.22
N ILE A 9 -5.76 8.85 -5.98
CA ILE A 9 -6.23 10.15 -5.48
C ILE A 9 -5.17 11.23 -5.64
N LEU A 10 -3.89 10.85 -5.66
CA LEU A 10 -2.76 11.76 -5.82
C LEU A 10 -2.72 12.47 -7.18
N SER A 11 -3.52 12.01 -8.15
CA SER A 11 -3.71 12.72 -9.42
C SER A 11 -4.44 14.06 -9.25
N TRP A 12 -5.18 14.25 -8.15
CA TRP A 12 -6.04 15.43 -7.95
C TRP A 12 -5.86 16.13 -6.61
N ILE A 13 -5.40 15.41 -5.57
CA ILE A 13 -5.23 15.97 -4.23
C ILE A 13 -3.86 15.61 -3.66
N PRO A 14 -3.30 16.43 -2.76
CA PRO A 14 -2.07 16.10 -2.04
C PRO A 14 -2.27 14.83 -1.18
N PRO A 15 -1.17 14.21 -0.66
CA PRO A 15 -1.23 12.98 0.14
C PRO A 15 -1.80 13.23 1.55
N MET A 16 -2.83 14.04 1.63
CA MET A 16 -3.61 14.33 2.83
C MET A 16 -5.09 14.23 2.49
N TRP A 17 -5.75 13.28 3.12
CA TRP A 17 -7.19 13.12 2.95
C TRP A 17 -7.96 14.25 3.65
N THR A 18 -8.88 14.86 2.92
CA THR A 18 -9.98 15.66 3.49
C THR A 18 -11.29 15.19 2.87
N PRO A 19 -12.44 15.33 3.55
CA PRO A 19 -13.73 14.94 2.98
C PRO A 19 -14.04 15.61 1.64
N GLU A 20 -13.73 16.91 1.50
CA GLU A 20 -13.94 17.69 0.29
C GLU A 20 -12.99 17.25 -0.85
N GLY A 21 -11.71 17.06 -0.52
CA GLY A 21 -10.70 16.59 -1.47
C GLY A 21 -11.01 15.17 -1.97
N GLY A 22 -11.42 14.28 -1.06
CA GLY A 22 -11.83 12.92 -1.42
C GLY A 22 -13.04 12.89 -2.35
N LEU A 23 -14.06 13.68 -2.06
CA LEU A 23 -15.24 13.80 -2.94
C LEU A 23 -14.85 14.36 -4.31
N PHE A 24 -13.98 15.37 -4.34
CA PHE A 24 -13.47 15.95 -5.59
C PHE A 24 -12.72 14.89 -6.42
N ALA A 25 -11.80 14.11 -5.80
CA ALA A 25 -11.08 13.05 -6.50
C ALA A 25 -12.02 11.97 -7.06
N ILE A 26 -13.04 11.55 -6.29
CA ILE A 26 -14.07 10.61 -6.74
C ILE A 26 -14.80 11.14 -7.97
N GLN A 27 -15.22 12.40 -7.96
CA GLN A 27 -15.92 13.05 -9.08
C GLN A 27 -15.03 13.12 -10.32
N GLN A 28 -13.75 13.48 -10.17
CA GLN A 28 -12.80 13.57 -11.28
C GLN A 28 -12.49 12.19 -11.87
N ALA A 29 -12.28 11.17 -11.05
CA ALA A 29 -12.02 9.80 -11.51
C ALA A 29 -13.21 9.26 -12.31
N SER A 30 -14.42 9.46 -11.81
CA SER A 30 -15.65 9.06 -12.52
C SER A 30 -15.82 9.82 -13.85
N ALA A 31 -15.63 11.14 -13.84
CA ALA A 31 -15.74 11.97 -15.04
C ALA A 31 -14.69 11.61 -16.11
N ALA A 32 -13.50 11.19 -15.69
CA ALA A 32 -12.42 10.73 -16.57
C ALA A 32 -12.62 9.30 -17.09
N GLY A 33 -13.64 8.57 -16.61
CA GLY A 33 -13.99 7.23 -17.08
C GLY A 33 -13.12 6.11 -16.50
N PHE A 34 -12.51 6.31 -15.32
CA PHE A 34 -11.82 5.25 -14.61
C PHE A 34 -12.80 4.26 -13.99
N ASP A 35 -12.38 3.00 -13.85
CA ASP A 35 -13.16 1.93 -13.24
C ASP A 35 -13.03 1.92 -11.70
N LEU A 36 -11.87 2.37 -11.19
CA LEU A 36 -11.57 2.40 -9.76
C LEU A 36 -10.72 3.61 -9.35
N LEU A 37 -10.77 3.91 -8.06
CA LEU A 37 -9.94 4.91 -7.40
C LEU A 37 -9.07 4.24 -6.34
N GLU A 38 -7.77 4.44 -6.40
CA GLU A 38 -6.86 4.10 -5.32
C GLU A 38 -6.88 5.20 -4.26
N ILE A 39 -7.22 4.82 -3.05
CA ILE A 39 -7.35 5.73 -1.90
C ILE A 39 -6.15 5.55 -0.99
N LEU A 40 -5.26 6.54 -0.95
CA LEU A 40 -4.19 6.61 0.04
C LEU A 40 -4.80 6.96 1.40
N LEU A 41 -4.78 6.00 2.33
CA LEU A 41 -5.30 6.18 3.68
C LEU A 41 -4.36 7.07 4.50
N PRO A 42 -4.91 8.04 5.26
CA PRO A 42 -4.09 8.87 6.13
C PRO A 42 -3.56 8.03 7.32
N PRO A 43 -2.30 8.22 7.77
CA PRO A 43 -1.76 7.51 8.93
C PRO A 43 -2.54 7.75 10.23
N SER A 44 -3.26 8.87 10.35
CA SER A 44 -4.17 9.15 11.47
C SER A 44 -5.39 8.23 11.49
N MET A 45 -5.73 7.60 10.37
CA MET A 45 -6.98 6.85 10.13
C MET A 45 -8.26 7.69 10.38
N GLU A 46 -8.15 9.01 10.37
CA GLU A 46 -9.28 9.93 10.34
C GLU A 46 -9.95 9.90 8.96
N PHE A 47 -10.82 8.92 8.77
CA PHE A 47 -11.42 8.57 7.49
C PHE A 47 -12.83 7.99 7.69
N ASP A 48 -13.84 8.67 7.14
CA ASP A 48 -15.24 8.23 7.19
C ASP A 48 -15.53 7.24 6.04
N ALA A 49 -15.14 5.98 6.25
CA ALA A 49 -15.32 4.92 5.26
C ALA A 49 -16.79 4.75 4.82
N PRO A 50 -17.81 4.77 5.69
CA PRO A 50 -19.21 4.70 5.27
C PRO A 50 -19.62 5.80 4.29
N THR A 51 -19.17 7.03 4.52
CA THR A 51 -19.48 8.15 3.62
C THR A 51 -18.78 8.01 2.29
N VAL A 52 -17.48 7.68 2.30
CA VAL A 52 -16.69 7.46 1.07
C VAL A 52 -17.27 6.31 0.25
N LYS A 53 -17.63 5.20 0.87
CA LYS A 53 -18.27 4.07 0.19
C LYS A 53 -19.57 4.47 -0.54
N ARG A 54 -20.42 5.28 0.12
CA ARG A 54 -21.64 5.81 -0.54
C ARG A 54 -21.29 6.68 -1.74
N GLN A 55 -20.31 7.56 -1.63
CA GLN A 55 -19.87 8.44 -2.70
C GLN A 55 -19.31 7.65 -3.89
N LEU A 56 -18.43 6.66 -3.65
CA LEU A 56 -17.91 5.76 -4.69
C LEU A 56 -19.06 5.07 -5.44
N LYS A 57 -20.02 4.50 -4.71
CA LYS A 57 -21.19 3.85 -5.31
C LYS A 57 -22.05 4.81 -6.15
N GLN A 58 -22.26 6.03 -5.68
CA GLN A 58 -23.02 7.06 -6.43
C GLN A 58 -22.34 7.44 -7.74
N HIS A 59 -21.01 7.38 -7.79
CA HIS A 59 -20.21 7.69 -8.98
C HIS A 59 -19.82 6.46 -9.82
N GLY A 60 -20.30 5.27 -9.46
CA GLY A 60 -20.04 4.03 -10.21
C GLY A 60 -18.59 3.54 -10.13
N LEU A 61 -17.81 3.99 -9.14
CA LEU A 61 -16.41 3.62 -8.94
C LEU A 61 -16.25 2.47 -7.95
N LYS A 62 -15.33 1.58 -8.25
CA LYS A 62 -14.70 0.70 -7.26
C LYS A 62 -13.56 1.44 -6.54
N ALA A 63 -12.96 0.82 -5.53
CA ALA A 63 -11.77 1.35 -4.90
C ALA A 63 -10.75 0.25 -4.58
N THR A 64 -9.50 0.67 -4.42
CA THR A 64 -8.44 -0.01 -3.69
C THR A 64 -7.92 0.93 -2.62
N CYS A 65 -7.26 0.39 -1.59
CA CYS A 65 -6.60 1.21 -0.58
C CYS A 65 -5.09 1.09 -0.70
N SER A 66 -4.40 2.17 -0.34
CA SER A 66 -2.96 2.15 -0.12
C SER A 66 -2.59 2.84 1.20
N LEU A 67 -1.40 2.50 1.72
CA LEU A 67 -0.82 3.10 2.90
C LEU A 67 0.69 3.23 2.70
N ASN A 68 1.22 4.41 2.99
CA ASN A 68 2.65 4.62 3.15
C ASN A 68 2.97 4.75 4.63
N LEU A 69 3.80 3.85 5.16
CA LEU A 69 4.20 3.90 6.57
C LEU A 69 4.96 5.21 6.84
N PRO A 70 4.57 5.96 7.89
CA PRO A 70 5.35 7.11 8.33
C PRO A 70 6.68 6.67 8.97
N GLN A 71 7.59 7.61 9.18
CA GLN A 71 8.92 7.33 9.71
C GLN A 71 8.87 6.67 11.09
N GLU A 72 7.88 7.04 11.91
CA GLU A 72 7.63 6.51 13.25
C GLU A 72 7.08 5.07 13.23
N ALA A 73 6.79 4.54 12.04
CA ALA A 73 6.37 3.15 11.81
C ALA A 73 7.33 2.40 10.88
N HIS A 74 8.57 2.87 10.74
CA HIS A 74 9.63 2.12 10.03
C HIS A 74 9.82 0.75 10.67
N ILE A 75 9.50 -0.33 9.95
CA ILE A 75 9.38 -1.68 10.53
C ILE A 75 10.61 -2.10 11.34
N PRO A 76 11.86 -1.98 10.84
CA PRO A 76 13.04 -2.39 11.60
C PRO A 76 13.15 -1.76 12.99
N PHE A 77 12.66 -0.53 13.18
CA PHE A 77 12.83 0.20 14.44
C PHE A 77 11.56 0.23 15.28
N TYR A 78 10.40 0.20 14.63
CA TYR A 78 9.09 0.35 15.27
C TYR A 78 8.07 -0.71 14.78
N PRO A 79 8.41 -2.04 14.87
CA PRO A 79 7.57 -3.09 14.31
C PRO A 79 6.15 -3.11 14.89
N LYS A 80 6.00 -2.84 16.19
CA LYS A 80 4.68 -2.79 16.84
C LYS A 80 3.80 -1.67 16.31
N GLU A 81 4.37 -0.50 16.06
CA GLU A 81 3.63 0.63 15.52
C GLU A 81 3.27 0.40 14.05
N ALA A 82 4.18 -0.17 13.26
CA ALA A 82 3.89 -0.58 11.89
C ALA A 82 2.74 -1.60 11.84
N THR A 83 2.79 -2.65 12.65
CA THR A 83 1.71 -3.64 12.75
C THR A 83 0.38 -2.99 13.12
N ARG A 84 0.37 -2.09 14.09
CA ARG A 84 -0.84 -1.37 14.52
C ARG A 84 -1.44 -0.55 13.39
N LEU A 85 -0.61 0.22 12.67
CA LEU A 85 -1.06 1.06 11.56
C LEU A 85 -1.56 0.24 10.38
N ILE A 86 -0.85 -0.82 9.99
CA ILE A 86 -1.29 -1.68 8.88
C ILE A 86 -2.63 -2.34 9.22
N LYS A 87 -2.80 -2.86 10.46
CA LYS A 87 -4.09 -3.43 10.90
C LYS A 87 -5.21 -2.39 10.87
N ALA A 88 -4.95 -1.16 11.33
CA ALA A 88 -5.95 -0.09 11.27
C ALA A 88 -6.33 0.28 9.83
N ALA A 89 -5.36 0.25 8.89
CA ALA A 89 -5.64 0.44 7.47
C ALA A 89 -6.46 -0.72 6.87
N LEU A 90 -6.19 -1.97 7.29
CA LEU A 90 -6.97 -3.14 6.90
C LEU A 90 -8.42 -3.05 7.41
N ASP A 91 -8.63 -2.54 8.63
CA ASP A 91 -9.97 -2.29 9.15
C ASP A 91 -10.71 -1.25 8.30
N LYS A 92 -10.04 -0.17 7.88
CA LYS A 92 -10.63 0.83 6.97
C LYS A 92 -10.93 0.26 5.58
N ALA A 93 -10.05 -0.56 5.03
CA ALA A 93 -10.29 -1.27 3.78
C ALA A 93 -11.51 -2.20 3.90
N SER A 94 -11.64 -2.92 5.00
CA SER A 94 -12.81 -3.77 5.29
C SER A 94 -14.10 -2.97 5.43
N GLU A 95 -14.09 -1.80 6.13
CA GLU A 95 -15.23 -0.89 6.23
C GLU A 95 -15.68 -0.36 4.85
N LEU A 96 -14.73 -0.14 3.94
CA LEU A 96 -15.00 0.24 2.53
C LEU A 96 -15.47 -0.92 1.67
N GLU A 97 -15.40 -2.17 2.15
CA GLU A 97 -15.60 -3.40 1.36
C GLU A 97 -14.59 -3.53 0.21
N VAL A 98 -13.35 -3.16 0.47
CA VAL A 98 -12.21 -3.26 -0.45
C VAL A 98 -11.40 -4.50 -0.11
N ASP A 99 -10.99 -5.25 -1.13
CA ASP A 99 -10.25 -6.51 -1.01
C ASP A 99 -8.74 -6.38 -1.23
N TYR A 100 -8.24 -5.15 -1.31
CA TYR A 100 -6.82 -4.88 -1.56
C TYR A 100 -6.31 -3.67 -0.78
N LEU A 101 -5.17 -3.86 -0.10
CA LEU A 101 -4.37 -2.81 0.53
C LEU A 101 -2.94 -2.87 -0.01
N GLY A 102 -2.53 -1.87 -0.79
CA GLY A 102 -1.18 -1.76 -1.33
C GLY A 102 -0.31 -0.70 -0.66
N GLY A 103 0.92 -0.51 -1.16
CA GLY A 103 1.78 0.62 -0.83
C GLY A 103 3.07 0.25 -0.10
N VAL A 104 3.70 1.27 0.49
CA VAL A 104 5.01 1.15 1.15
C VAL A 104 4.85 0.59 2.56
N LEU A 105 4.71 -0.74 2.64
CA LEU A 105 4.41 -1.45 3.89
C LEU A 105 5.64 -2.17 4.46
N HIS A 106 6.84 -1.63 4.22
CA HIS A 106 8.11 -2.20 4.72
C HIS A 106 8.97 -1.19 5.47
N SER A 107 8.83 0.10 5.16
CA SER A 107 9.65 1.15 5.76
C SER A 107 8.94 2.50 5.76
N GLY A 108 9.34 3.39 6.66
CA GLY A 108 9.07 4.82 6.50
C GLY A 108 9.89 5.38 5.33
N ILE A 109 9.26 6.15 4.46
CA ILE A 109 9.94 6.78 3.33
C ILE A 109 11.00 7.77 3.83
N GLY A 110 12.21 7.69 3.27
CA GLY A 110 13.34 8.55 3.64
C GLY A 110 14.06 8.14 4.93
N VAL A 111 13.73 7.00 5.52
CA VAL A 111 14.46 6.46 6.67
C VAL A 111 15.61 5.58 6.20
N PHE A 112 16.82 5.89 6.66
CA PHE A 112 18.04 5.15 6.35
C PHE A 112 18.83 4.83 7.63
N SER A 113 19.33 3.61 7.73
CA SER A 113 20.24 3.21 8.83
C SER A 113 21.69 3.72 8.65
N GLY A 114 22.03 4.18 7.45
CA GLY A 114 23.41 4.49 7.05
C GLY A 114 24.31 3.25 6.86
N LYS A 115 23.72 2.06 6.90
CA LYS A 115 24.40 0.75 6.76
C LYS A 115 23.59 -0.15 5.82
N GLN A 116 24.18 -1.25 5.42
CA GLN A 116 23.46 -2.30 4.72
C GLN A 116 22.42 -2.92 5.65
N ARG A 117 21.26 -3.30 5.07
CA ARG A 117 20.19 -4.03 5.76
C ARG A 117 20.76 -5.31 6.40
N THR A 118 20.40 -5.50 7.66
CA THR A 118 20.84 -6.65 8.45
C THR A 118 19.83 -7.81 8.38
N ARG A 119 20.29 -9.01 8.70
CA ARG A 119 19.39 -10.18 8.78
C ARG A 119 18.34 -10.04 9.89
N GLU A 120 18.64 -9.32 10.94
CA GLU A 120 17.70 -9.04 12.03
C GLU A 120 16.55 -8.16 11.53
N GLU A 121 16.85 -7.10 10.79
CA GLU A 121 15.86 -6.23 10.15
C GLU A 121 14.98 -7.02 9.15
N GLU A 122 15.57 -7.95 8.38
CA GLU A 122 14.85 -8.84 7.50
C GLU A 122 13.92 -9.81 8.25
N ASN A 123 14.36 -10.33 9.39
CA ASN A 123 13.52 -11.19 10.24
C ASN A 123 12.33 -10.42 10.79
N THR A 124 12.57 -9.23 11.35
CA THR A 124 11.53 -8.34 11.87
C THR A 124 10.50 -7.99 10.79
N LEU A 125 10.96 -7.71 9.56
CA LEU A 125 10.07 -7.46 8.42
C LEU A 125 9.16 -8.65 8.14
N CYS A 126 9.72 -9.86 8.06
CA CYS A 126 8.95 -11.07 7.80
C CYS A 126 7.95 -11.40 8.92
N GLU A 127 8.32 -11.16 10.18
CA GLU A 127 7.44 -11.35 11.34
C GLU A 127 6.23 -10.40 11.28
N VAL A 128 6.46 -9.11 10.99
CA VAL A 128 5.37 -8.14 10.82
C VAL A 128 4.47 -8.54 9.66
N TRP A 129 5.05 -8.89 8.51
CA TRP A 129 4.23 -9.27 7.34
C TRP A 129 3.42 -10.54 7.58
N ALA A 130 3.97 -11.54 8.28
CA ALA A 130 3.22 -12.75 8.65
C ALA A 130 2.01 -12.40 9.53
N GLU A 131 2.20 -11.55 10.54
CA GLU A 131 1.14 -11.14 11.45
C GLU A 131 0.04 -10.34 10.75
N VAL A 132 0.40 -9.39 9.90
CA VAL A 132 -0.60 -8.56 9.18
C VAL A 132 -1.29 -9.34 8.06
N ALA A 133 -0.60 -10.30 7.42
CA ALA A 133 -1.19 -11.18 6.42
C ALA A 133 -2.24 -12.12 7.04
N GLU A 134 -1.96 -12.70 8.21
CA GLU A 134 -2.94 -13.48 8.97
C GLU A 134 -4.16 -12.62 9.31
N TYR A 135 -3.93 -11.39 9.77
CA TYR A 135 -5.02 -10.46 10.10
C TYR A 135 -5.88 -10.13 8.88
N ALA A 136 -5.26 -9.76 7.75
CA ALA A 136 -5.93 -9.44 6.49
C ALA A 136 -6.73 -10.63 5.93
N GLY A 137 -6.22 -11.84 6.09
CA GLY A 137 -6.88 -13.07 5.65
C GLY A 137 -8.26 -13.30 6.26
N ARG A 138 -8.51 -12.77 7.48
CA ARG A 138 -9.82 -12.87 8.14
C ARG A 138 -10.92 -12.11 7.41
N SER A 139 -10.54 -11.06 6.68
CA SER A 139 -11.45 -10.24 5.85
C SER A 139 -11.28 -10.47 4.35
N GLY A 140 -10.46 -11.46 3.95
CA GLY A 140 -10.22 -11.77 2.54
C GLY A 140 -9.43 -10.69 1.79
N ILE A 141 -8.67 -9.85 2.51
CA ILE A 141 -7.91 -8.75 1.90
C ILE A 141 -6.53 -9.24 1.48
N THR A 142 -6.15 -8.92 0.25
CA THR A 142 -4.79 -9.08 -0.27
C THR A 142 -3.94 -7.86 0.08
N ILE A 143 -2.72 -8.09 0.55
CA ILE A 143 -1.74 -7.03 0.83
C ILE A 143 -0.74 -6.98 -0.33
N GLY A 144 -0.59 -5.82 -0.96
CA GLY A 144 0.41 -5.56 -2.00
C GLY A 144 1.60 -4.78 -1.46
N ILE A 145 2.79 -5.36 -1.51
CA ILE A 145 4.02 -4.72 -1.04
C ILE A 145 4.70 -3.99 -2.18
N GLU A 146 4.91 -2.70 -2.02
CA GLU A 146 5.53 -1.86 -3.03
C GLU A 146 7.03 -1.66 -2.74
N PRO A 147 7.93 -2.18 -3.58
CA PRO A 147 9.34 -1.79 -3.53
C PRO A 147 9.48 -0.34 -3.99
N ILE A 148 10.26 0.45 -3.26
CA ILE A 148 10.55 1.84 -3.63
C ILE A 148 12.04 2.03 -3.86
N ASN A 149 12.39 3.03 -4.67
CA ASN A 149 13.77 3.25 -5.12
C ASN A 149 14.77 3.51 -3.96
N ARG A 150 16.04 3.28 -4.24
CA ARG A 150 17.17 3.42 -3.28
C ARG A 150 17.37 4.80 -2.68
N TYR A 151 16.76 5.84 -3.26
CA TYR A 151 16.82 7.19 -2.71
C TYR A 151 15.76 7.42 -1.63
N GLU A 152 14.81 6.51 -1.50
CA GLU A 152 13.68 6.61 -0.57
C GLU A 152 13.68 5.51 0.50
N SER A 153 14.35 4.37 0.25
CA SER A 153 14.48 3.28 1.22
C SER A 153 15.76 2.47 1.03
N TYR A 154 16.18 1.78 2.08
CA TYR A 154 17.22 0.75 2.02
C TYR A 154 16.67 -0.67 2.28
N MET A 155 15.36 -0.79 2.53
CA MET A 155 14.74 -2.07 2.94
C MET A 155 14.35 -2.95 1.77
N CYS A 156 13.47 -2.48 0.91
CA CYS A 156 12.99 -3.22 -0.26
C CYS A 156 13.03 -2.30 -1.47
N THR A 157 14.02 -2.48 -2.35
CA THR A 157 14.23 -1.58 -3.48
C THR A 157 13.92 -2.22 -4.83
N SER A 158 13.73 -3.54 -4.89
CA SER A 158 13.40 -4.24 -6.13
C SER A 158 12.27 -5.25 -5.95
N ALA A 159 11.60 -5.57 -7.05
CA ALA A 159 10.57 -6.61 -7.09
C ALA A 159 11.13 -7.98 -6.64
N GLU A 160 12.36 -8.32 -7.05
CA GLU A 160 13.03 -9.56 -6.65
C GLU A 160 13.19 -9.66 -5.12
N GLU A 161 13.59 -8.55 -4.46
CA GLU A 161 13.73 -8.52 -3.01
C GLU A 161 12.39 -8.76 -2.31
N VAL A 162 11.33 -8.06 -2.74
CA VAL A 162 9.98 -8.24 -2.17
C VAL A 162 9.48 -9.66 -2.38
N LEU A 163 9.61 -10.23 -3.57
CA LEU A 163 9.20 -11.60 -3.86
C LEU A 163 9.96 -12.62 -3.01
N ARG A 164 11.26 -12.40 -2.74
CA ARG A 164 12.05 -13.25 -1.85
C ARG A 164 11.50 -13.24 -0.42
N PHE A 165 11.08 -12.08 0.10
CA PHE A 165 10.47 -11.97 1.42
C PHE A 165 9.05 -12.54 1.46
N ILE A 166 8.23 -12.28 0.44
CA ILE A 166 6.89 -12.89 0.31
C ILE A 166 7.00 -14.42 0.35
N LYS A 167 7.92 -14.99 -0.43
CA LYS A 167 8.18 -16.44 -0.42
C LYS A 167 8.66 -16.94 0.94
N ARG A 168 9.41 -16.15 1.68
CA ARG A 168 9.89 -16.51 3.02
C ARG A 168 8.78 -16.46 4.07
N VAL A 169 7.85 -15.53 3.96
CA VAL A 169 6.66 -15.42 4.84
C VAL A 169 5.65 -16.53 4.52
N ASP A 170 5.53 -16.93 3.25
CA ASP A 170 4.65 -17.98 2.74
C ASP A 170 3.17 -17.76 3.07
N ALA A 171 2.71 -16.51 2.98
CA ALA A 171 1.32 -16.15 3.16
C ALA A 171 0.62 -15.95 1.79
N PRO A 172 -0.51 -16.64 1.51
CA PRO A 172 -1.12 -16.67 0.17
C PRO A 172 -1.75 -15.33 -0.24
N ASN A 173 -1.97 -14.43 0.70
CA ASN A 173 -2.56 -13.11 0.48
C ASN A 173 -1.53 -11.97 0.53
N LEU A 174 -0.23 -12.27 0.46
CA LEU A 174 0.80 -11.30 0.16
C LEU A 174 1.09 -11.29 -1.34
N SER A 175 1.18 -10.12 -1.92
CA SER A 175 1.45 -9.92 -3.34
C SER A 175 2.45 -8.78 -3.55
N LEU A 176 2.95 -8.67 -4.77
CA LEU A 176 3.79 -7.56 -5.21
C LEU A 176 2.89 -6.43 -5.72
N HIS A 177 3.19 -5.20 -5.30
CA HIS A 177 2.63 -3.96 -5.84
C HIS A 177 3.72 -3.24 -6.62
N LEU A 178 3.52 -2.99 -7.90
CA LEU A 178 4.56 -2.41 -8.76
C LEU A 178 4.23 -0.98 -9.13
N ASP A 179 5.20 -0.08 -8.92
CA ASP A 179 5.20 1.27 -9.44
C ASP A 179 6.27 1.43 -10.52
N THR A 180 5.86 1.79 -11.73
CA THR A 180 6.75 1.97 -12.87
C THR A 180 7.78 3.09 -12.65
N PHE A 181 7.51 4.07 -11.79
CA PHE A 181 8.48 5.10 -11.41
C PHE A 181 9.66 4.47 -10.67
N HIS A 182 9.40 3.67 -9.63
CA HIS A 182 10.45 2.97 -8.87
C HIS A 182 11.16 1.93 -9.72
N MET A 183 10.41 1.16 -10.52
CA MET A 183 10.97 0.17 -11.45
C MET A 183 11.90 0.82 -12.48
N ASN A 184 11.62 2.04 -12.93
CA ASN A 184 12.48 2.73 -13.89
C ASN A 184 13.88 3.07 -13.34
N ILE A 185 13.99 3.17 -12.00
CA ILE A 185 15.26 3.46 -11.32
C ILE A 185 16.00 2.17 -10.97
N GLU A 186 15.28 1.14 -10.53
CA GLU A 186 15.86 -0.04 -9.89
C GLU A 186 15.94 -1.27 -10.80
N GLU A 187 14.95 -1.48 -11.69
CA GLU A 187 14.87 -2.70 -12.47
C GLU A 187 15.68 -2.61 -13.78
N THR A 188 16.54 -3.58 -14.02
CA THR A 188 17.32 -3.68 -15.27
C THR A 188 16.49 -4.16 -16.45
N ASP A 189 15.50 -5.03 -16.20
CA ASP A 189 14.54 -5.50 -17.18
C ASP A 189 13.12 -5.52 -16.58
N ARG A 190 12.37 -4.47 -16.86
CA ARG A 190 10.99 -4.31 -16.37
C ARG A 190 10.00 -5.34 -16.93
N LYS A 191 10.31 -5.95 -18.07
CA LYS A 191 9.44 -6.95 -18.70
C LYS A 191 9.53 -8.33 -18.04
N SER A 192 10.66 -8.64 -17.39
CA SER A 192 10.84 -9.92 -16.71
C SER A 192 10.20 -9.97 -15.31
N VAL A 193 9.72 -8.83 -14.81
CA VAL A 193 9.10 -8.72 -13.49
C VAL A 193 7.57 -8.89 -13.54
N VAL A 194 6.97 -8.84 -14.73
CA VAL A 194 5.51 -8.88 -14.94
C VAL A 194 5.09 -10.24 -15.46
#